data_5a9c691fb285a688a5e3c34d49a033a9
#
_entry.id   5a9c691fb285a688a5e3c34d49a033a9
#
_cell.length_a   1.000
_cell.length_b   1.000
_cell.length_c   1.000
_cell.angle_alpha   90.00
_cell.angle_beta   90.00
_cell.angle_gamma   90.00
#
_symmetry.space_group_name_H-M   'P 1'
#
loop_
_entity.id
_entity.type
_entity.pdbx_description
1 polymer ?
#
loop_
_entity_poly.entity_id
_entity_poly.type
_entity_poly.pdbx_seq_one_letter_code
_entity_poly.pdbx_strand_id
1 'polypeptide(L)'
;MAVFEAKKQTKVTLDDTIPLKCLVDSAEKREDHMEYCVKVQRGPIPEHSWTVTKRYNEFVALDSDLKLSNIELQLPPKKVFGNFDREFIAERQQGLQTYLASVADHHLLSNSLYFKKFLDSTNYSINIPEQALQHVSMVFRSEKGWDVVEPLPDIGWRIRKSYILVKPVDQPKVRQVLSWCGFGPDKYIPEKELNAIMKLLPTIQHPNISPVVFSTTTESGGLAIRAFQEKGTLRDAVCKCKPKNHFLKKYANPKSCTTLDLNAVKIVGKQILEALKFLHEKGLPYGHLHAGNVIMDGGNCRLLDLENWLLGLPSYYRAFFTQFKKINTCELIDVYCFGQLLYEMAYGRQLFAPTCDSFPPNSPPEIRSVLESILSPEACKGGLPSVENLLSHPFFSGVSLPPSDKPVLKIPSKLKEAIKNAKEQMEKRLKEEQKIINQLKRLSKAKEFHMSEEEKKKRRKSKKSTPRKALQENGDISGESSSSKPSEPTKTSDSSSTQSSKKTLSQDSDRSEQ
;
A
#
# COMPACT_ATOMS: atom_id res chain seq x y z
N MET A 1 19.81 -18.94 42.31
CA MET A 1 18.61 -18.87 41.47
C MET A 1 18.67 -17.57 40.72
N ALA A 2 18.93 -17.61 39.40
CA ALA A 2 18.88 -16.43 38.58
C ALA A 2 17.39 -16.14 38.31
N VAL A 3 16.90 -15.03 38.83
CA VAL A 3 15.56 -14.52 38.50
C VAL A 3 15.67 -13.93 37.09
N PHE A 4 15.24 -14.68 36.09
CA PHE A 4 14.98 -14.14 34.79
C PHE A 4 13.70 -13.31 34.90
N GLU A 5 13.84 -12.02 35.14
CA GLU A 5 12.77 -11.07 34.82
C GLU A 5 12.53 -11.09 33.30
N ALA A 6 11.56 -11.89 32.87
CA ALA A 6 11.04 -11.82 31.53
C ALA A 6 10.49 -10.40 31.36
N LYS A 7 11.23 -9.52 30.65
CA LYS A 7 10.71 -8.24 30.18
C LYS A 7 9.43 -8.56 29.42
N LYS A 8 8.26 -8.25 29.99
CA LYS A 8 6.99 -8.28 29.27
C LYS A 8 7.19 -7.46 28.01
N GLN A 9 7.20 -8.11 26.85
CA GLN A 9 7.26 -7.40 25.59
C GLN A 9 5.94 -6.62 25.43
N THR A 10 6.00 -5.36 25.76
CA THR A 10 4.91 -4.44 25.57
C THR A 10 4.62 -4.26 24.07
N LYS A 11 3.41 -3.84 23.75
CA LYS A 11 2.92 -3.38 22.44
C LYS A 11 4.04 -2.80 21.57
N VAL A 12 4.18 -3.28 20.34
CA VAL A 12 5.09 -2.70 19.36
C VAL A 12 4.54 -1.32 18.97
N THR A 13 5.26 -0.27 19.31
CA THR A 13 4.86 1.12 18.98
C THR A 13 5.14 1.48 17.51
N LEU A 14 5.98 0.68 16.84
CA LEU A 14 6.40 0.90 15.47
C LEU A 14 5.30 0.52 14.48
N ASP A 15 4.89 1.47 13.65
CA ASP A 15 4.00 1.24 12.52
C ASP A 15 4.82 0.98 11.25
N ASP A 16 4.81 -0.27 10.78
CA ASP A 16 5.56 -0.70 9.60
C ASP A 16 5.00 -0.12 8.29
N THR A 17 3.79 0.44 8.29
CA THR A 17 3.16 1.05 7.11
C THR A 17 3.52 2.51 6.91
N ILE A 18 4.18 3.14 7.89
CA ILE A 18 4.64 4.52 7.73
C ILE A 18 5.75 4.57 6.67
N PRO A 19 5.59 5.40 5.62
CA PRO A 19 6.59 5.54 4.57
C PRO A 19 7.93 6.05 5.09
N LEU A 20 9.02 5.49 4.56
CA LEU A 20 10.37 5.99 4.77
C LEU A 20 10.77 6.89 3.59
N LYS A 21 11.30 8.07 3.89
CA LYS A 21 11.99 8.93 2.94
C LYS A 21 13.47 8.79 3.15
N CYS A 22 14.25 8.75 2.08
CA CYS A 22 15.70 8.62 2.14
C CYS A 22 16.37 9.60 1.19
N LEU A 23 17.48 10.16 1.67
CA LEU A 23 18.33 11.09 0.92
C LEU A 23 19.79 10.63 1.07
N VAL A 24 20.47 10.40 -0.04
CA VAL A 24 21.91 10.18 -0.06
C VAL A 24 22.59 11.55 0.08
N ASP A 25 22.89 11.93 1.33
CA ASP A 25 23.31 13.27 1.72
C ASP A 25 24.78 13.55 1.35
N SER A 26 25.66 12.59 1.62
CA SER A 26 27.09 12.72 1.34
C SER A 26 27.75 11.38 1.02
N ALA A 27 28.98 11.45 0.51
CA ALA A 27 29.84 10.30 0.33
C ALA A 27 31.18 10.58 1.02
N GLU A 28 31.66 9.65 1.84
CA GLU A 28 32.91 9.76 2.60
C GLU A 28 33.87 8.67 2.16
N LYS A 29 35.13 9.07 1.94
CA LYS A 29 36.21 8.14 1.66
C LYS A 29 36.70 7.55 2.98
N ARG A 30 36.72 6.24 3.08
CA ARG A 30 37.45 5.47 4.07
C ARG A 30 38.76 4.96 3.46
N GLU A 31 39.55 4.24 4.20
CA GLU A 31 40.86 3.77 3.77
C GLU A 31 40.84 3.07 2.41
N ASP A 32 39.92 2.10 2.23
CA ASP A 32 39.87 1.22 1.06
C ASP A 32 38.56 1.31 0.24
N HIS A 33 37.58 2.11 0.70
CA HIS A 33 36.27 2.19 0.06
C HIS A 33 35.54 3.53 0.27
N MET A 34 34.43 3.70 -0.46
CA MET A 34 33.50 4.82 -0.29
C MET A 34 32.29 4.38 0.52
N GLU A 35 31.92 5.19 1.49
CA GLU A 35 30.69 5.08 2.27
C GLU A 35 29.73 6.22 1.90
N TYR A 36 28.46 5.87 1.73
CA TYR A 36 27.39 6.80 1.40
C TYR A 36 26.51 7.02 2.62
N CYS A 37 26.42 8.26 3.04
CA CYS A 37 25.61 8.70 4.18
C CYS A 37 24.16 8.87 3.72
N VAL A 38 23.26 8.01 4.18
CA VAL A 38 21.84 8.05 3.83
C VAL A 38 21.04 8.58 5.01
N LYS A 39 20.47 9.77 4.86
CA LYS A 39 19.54 10.37 5.81
C LYS A 39 18.16 9.78 5.60
N VAL A 40 17.59 9.19 6.64
CA VAL A 40 16.30 8.52 6.62
C VAL A 40 15.33 9.27 7.50
N GLN A 41 14.07 9.42 7.06
CA GLN A 41 12.99 10.02 7.83
C GLN A 41 11.77 9.11 7.78
N ARG A 42 11.20 8.79 8.95
CA ARG A 42 9.96 8.02 9.07
C ARG A 42 8.76 8.95 9.18
N GLY A 43 7.88 8.86 8.17
CA GLY A 43 6.68 9.68 8.13
C GLY A 43 6.96 11.17 7.88
N PRO A 44 5.99 12.03 8.21
CA PRO A 44 6.09 13.45 7.90
C PRO A 44 6.86 14.29 8.92
N ILE A 45 7.17 13.74 10.11
CA ILE A 45 7.77 14.46 11.24
C ILE A 45 9.29 14.49 11.08
N PRO A 46 9.94 15.67 10.93
CA PRO A 46 11.38 15.76 10.69
C PRO A 46 12.26 15.19 11.82
N GLU A 47 11.78 15.27 13.06
CA GLU A 47 12.46 14.76 14.26
C GLU A 47 12.58 13.23 14.26
N HIS A 48 11.72 12.54 13.50
CA HIS A 48 11.81 11.10 13.30
C HIS A 48 12.78 10.77 12.16
N SER A 49 13.99 11.28 12.25
CA SER A 49 15.06 11.06 11.26
C SER A 49 16.32 10.55 11.92
N TRP A 50 17.09 9.77 11.16
CA TRP A 50 18.38 9.23 11.52
C TRP A 50 19.25 9.10 10.27
N THR A 51 20.51 8.78 10.47
CA THR A 51 21.46 8.55 9.38
C THR A 51 21.99 7.12 9.43
N VAL A 52 22.10 6.49 8.28
CA VAL A 52 22.79 5.21 8.12
C VAL A 52 23.89 5.35 7.08
N THR A 53 25.00 4.68 7.32
CA THR A 53 26.12 4.64 6.41
C THR A 53 26.14 3.33 5.66
N LYS A 54 26.26 3.37 4.34
CA LYS A 54 26.18 2.22 3.44
C LYS A 54 27.30 2.20 2.43
N ARG A 55 27.92 1.02 2.25
CA ARG A 55 28.86 0.77 1.16
C ARG A 55 28.12 0.41 -0.12
N TYR A 56 28.73 0.65 -1.28
CA TYR A 56 28.12 0.29 -2.56
C TYR A 56 27.69 -1.18 -2.64
N ASN A 57 28.45 -2.11 -2.08
CA ASN A 57 28.10 -3.53 -2.07
C ASN A 57 26.82 -3.83 -1.30
N GLU A 58 26.43 -3.02 -0.31
CA GLU A 58 25.17 -3.19 0.41
C GLU A 58 23.97 -2.78 -0.46
N PHE A 59 24.14 -1.78 -1.35
CA PHE A 59 23.13 -1.46 -2.37
C PHE A 59 22.99 -2.59 -3.40
N VAL A 60 24.11 -3.23 -3.78
CA VAL A 60 24.09 -4.40 -4.67
C VAL A 60 23.35 -5.57 -4.02
N ALA A 61 23.56 -5.80 -2.73
CA ALA A 61 22.83 -6.82 -1.97
C ALA A 61 21.33 -6.52 -1.92
N LEU A 62 20.96 -5.27 -1.60
CA LEU A 62 19.56 -4.83 -1.63
C LEU A 62 18.92 -5.04 -3.02
N ASP A 63 19.62 -4.64 -4.08
CA ASP A 63 19.16 -4.81 -5.46
C ASP A 63 18.95 -6.29 -5.80
N SER A 64 19.86 -7.16 -5.38
CA SER A 64 19.76 -8.61 -5.56
C SER A 64 18.51 -9.18 -4.88
N ASP A 65 18.23 -8.76 -3.65
CA ASP A 65 17.03 -9.17 -2.91
C ASP A 65 15.74 -8.65 -3.59
N LEU A 66 15.76 -7.41 -4.10
CA LEU A 66 14.61 -6.79 -4.75
C LEU A 66 14.35 -7.31 -6.18
N LYS A 67 15.30 -7.99 -6.82
CA LYS A 67 15.10 -8.66 -8.13
C LYS A 67 13.95 -9.66 -8.14
N LEU A 68 13.59 -10.21 -6.96
CA LEU A 68 12.39 -11.03 -6.80
C LEU A 68 11.10 -10.32 -7.27
N SER A 69 11.08 -9.00 -7.28
CA SER A 69 9.91 -8.19 -7.71
C SER A 69 9.67 -8.18 -9.21
N ASN A 70 10.62 -8.59 -10.03
CA ASN A 70 10.65 -8.41 -11.49
C ASN A 70 10.51 -6.93 -11.94
N ILE A 71 10.87 -5.99 -11.08
CA ILE A 71 10.94 -4.55 -11.42
C ILE A 71 12.37 -4.22 -11.82
N GLU A 72 12.53 -3.53 -12.93
CA GLU A 72 13.81 -3.02 -13.36
C GLU A 72 14.18 -1.78 -12.57
N LEU A 73 15.12 -1.93 -11.64
CA LEU A 73 15.67 -0.84 -10.83
C LEU A 73 17.02 -0.42 -11.40
N GLN A 74 17.22 0.89 -11.54
CA GLN A 74 18.43 1.47 -12.14
C GLN A 74 19.52 1.66 -11.08
N LEU A 75 20.20 0.58 -10.68
CA LEU A 75 21.37 0.68 -9.81
C LEU A 75 22.59 1.12 -10.63
N PRO A 76 23.34 2.16 -10.21
CA PRO A 76 24.59 2.55 -10.87
C PRO A 76 25.56 1.36 -11.02
N PRO A 77 26.25 1.22 -12.16
CA PRO A 77 27.13 0.07 -12.39
C PRO A 77 28.34 0.05 -11.46
N LYS A 78 28.88 -1.16 -11.22
CA LYS A 78 30.14 -1.34 -10.50
C LYS A 78 31.29 -0.90 -11.39
N LYS A 79 32.13 0.02 -10.90
CA LYS A 79 33.38 0.43 -11.58
C LYS A 79 34.55 -0.25 -10.89
N VAL A 80 35.54 -0.69 -11.65
CA VAL A 80 36.72 -1.41 -11.13
C VAL A 80 37.85 -0.43 -10.80
N PHE A 81 38.01 0.62 -11.62
CA PHE A 81 39.06 1.64 -11.45
C PHE A 81 38.44 3.04 -11.32
N GLY A 82 39.14 3.96 -10.65
CA GLY A 82 38.71 5.36 -10.50
C GLY A 82 37.53 5.54 -9.55
N ASN A 83 37.33 4.64 -8.57
CA ASN A 83 36.23 4.73 -7.59
C ASN A 83 36.34 5.93 -6.65
N PHE A 84 37.48 6.61 -6.62
CA PHE A 84 37.75 7.78 -5.77
C PHE A 84 37.74 9.09 -6.55
N ASP A 85 37.47 9.06 -7.87
CA ASP A 85 37.36 10.26 -8.68
C ASP A 85 36.15 11.08 -8.23
N ARG A 86 36.33 12.37 -8.01
CA ARG A 86 35.32 13.26 -7.43
C ARG A 86 34.05 13.32 -8.30
N GLU A 87 34.21 13.39 -9.61
CA GLU A 87 33.09 13.40 -10.56
C GLU A 87 32.33 12.08 -10.51
N PHE A 88 33.04 10.96 -10.50
CA PHE A 88 32.41 9.63 -10.41
C PHE A 88 31.68 9.41 -9.08
N ILE A 89 32.23 9.90 -7.95
CA ILE A 89 31.55 9.83 -6.65
C ILE A 89 30.24 10.60 -6.69
N ALA A 90 30.24 11.82 -7.26
CA ALA A 90 29.03 12.64 -7.39
C ALA A 90 27.97 11.98 -8.31
N GLU A 91 28.38 11.44 -9.45
CA GLU A 91 27.51 10.71 -10.38
C GLU A 91 26.90 9.47 -9.70
N ARG A 92 27.73 8.68 -9.00
CA ARG A 92 27.25 7.50 -8.27
C ARG A 92 26.32 7.88 -7.14
N GLN A 93 26.60 8.94 -6.39
CA GLN A 93 25.72 9.44 -5.32
C GLN A 93 24.34 9.81 -5.90
N GLN A 94 24.29 10.52 -7.01
CA GLN A 94 23.05 10.86 -7.70
C GLN A 94 22.31 9.62 -8.21
N GLY A 95 23.03 8.66 -8.78
CA GLY A 95 22.44 7.39 -9.23
C GLY A 95 21.87 6.56 -8.08
N LEU A 96 22.57 6.48 -6.95
CA LEU A 96 22.08 5.80 -5.73
C LEU A 96 20.84 6.51 -5.16
N GLN A 97 20.80 7.85 -5.20
CA GLN A 97 19.62 8.61 -4.81
C GLN A 97 18.40 8.27 -5.70
N THR A 98 18.60 8.22 -7.02
CA THR A 98 17.55 7.86 -7.98
C THR A 98 17.06 6.42 -7.74
N TYR A 99 17.99 5.49 -7.51
CA TYR A 99 17.67 4.10 -7.17
C TYR A 99 16.81 4.01 -5.90
N LEU A 100 17.24 4.64 -4.79
CA LEU A 100 16.48 4.61 -3.54
C LEU A 100 15.12 5.30 -3.68
N ALA A 101 15.02 6.38 -4.45
CA ALA A 101 13.74 7.05 -4.72
C ALA A 101 12.78 6.11 -5.46
N SER A 102 13.24 5.41 -6.50
CA SER A 102 12.44 4.44 -7.24
C SER A 102 11.93 3.29 -6.34
N VAL A 103 12.76 2.80 -5.42
CA VAL A 103 12.35 1.78 -4.44
C VAL A 103 11.32 2.34 -3.45
N ALA A 104 11.55 3.56 -2.95
CA ALA A 104 10.67 4.21 -1.97
C ALA A 104 9.29 4.56 -2.54
N ASP A 105 9.22 4.92 -3.81
CA ASP A 105 7.97 5.27 -4.50
C ASP A 105 7.10 4.06 -4.81
N HIS A 106 7.70 2.87 -4.93
CA HIS A 106 6.93 1.65 -5.19
C HIS A 106 6.37 1.07 -3.90
N HIS A 107 5.04 1.09 -3.74
CA HIS A 107 4.33 0.71 -2.51
C HIS A 107 4.76 -0.64 -1.91
N LEU A 108 4.96 -1.68 -2.74
CA LEU A 108 5.33 -3.01 -2.25
C LEU A 108 6.81 -3.12 -1.89
N LEU A 109 7.69 -2.46 -2.65
CA LEU A 109 9.12 -2.47 -2.36
C LEU A 109 9.44 -1.68 -1.08
N SER A 110 8.83 -0.50 -0.93
CA SER A 110 9.02 0.36 0.24
C SER A 110 8.52 -0.27 1.55
N ASN A 111 7.56 -1.19 1.48
CA ASN A 111 7.05 -1.95 2.62
C ASN A 111 7.71 -3.33 2.80
N SER A 112 8.67 -3.70 1.94
CA SER A 112 9.38 -4.97 2.08
C SER A 112 10.35 -4.97 3.27
N LEU A 113 10.58 -6.16 3.85
CA LEU A 113 11.57 -6.33 4.91
C LEU A 113 12.97 -5.94 4.43
N TYR A 114 13.33 -6.23 3.17
CA TYR A 114 14.64 -5.92 2.59
C TYR A 114 14.94 -4.42 2.63
N PHE A 115 14.03 -3.59 2.13
CA PHE A 115 14.19 -2.14 2.13
C PHE A 115 14.16 -1.54 3.54
N LYS A 116 13.23 -2.00 4.38
CA LYS A 116 13.12 -1.53 5.77
C LYS A 116 14.35 -1.90 6.59
N LYS A 117 14.88 -3.12 6.46
CA LYS A 117 16.12 -3.56 7.13
C LYS A 117 17.35 -2.81 6.63
N PHE A 118 17.43 -2.51 5.33
CA PHE A 118 18.51 -1.71 4.77
C PHE A 118 18.60 -0.32 5.38
N LEU A 119 17.48 0.36 5.61
CA LEU A 119 17.41 1.72 6.15
C LEU A 119 17.32 1.77 7.68
N ASP A 120 16.83 0.71 8.35
CA ASP A 120 16.57 0.68 9.80
C ASP A 120 16.83 -0.73 10.34
N SER A 121 18.09 -1.12 10.41
CA SER A 121 18.47 -2.44 10.91
C SER A 121 18.10 -2.64 12.38
N THR A 122 18.09 -1.60 13.19
CA THR A 122 17.76 -1.66 14.63
C THR A 122 16.36 -2.24 14.87
N ASN A 123 15.38 -1.83 14.07
CA ASN A 123 13.99 -2.26 14.23
C ASN A 123 13.62 -3.50 13.42
N TYR A 124 14.44 -3.90 12.44
CA TYR A 124 14.11 -4.97 11.49
C TYR A 124 15.13 -6.12 11.44
N SER A 125 16.09 -6.20 12.38
CA SER A 125 17.03 -7.33 12.48
C SER A 125 16.50 -8.51 13.30
N ILE A 126 15.36 -8.37 13.94
CA ILE A 126 14.75 -9.44 14.78
C ILE A 126 14.28 -10.57 13.86
N ASN A 127 14.59 -11.81 14.24
CA ASN A 127 14.10 -13.00 13.53
C ASN A 127 12.64 -13.28 13.91
N ILE A 128 11.70 -12.61 13.23
CA ILE A 128 10.26 -12.72 13.51
C ILE A 128 9.72 -14.14 13.27
N PRO A 129 10.11 -14.87 12.22
CA PRO A 129 9.70 -16.26 12.02
C PRO A 129 10.09 -17.17 13.19
N GLU A 130 11.28 -16.98 13.75
CA GLU A 130 11.72 -17.75 14.93
C GLU A 130 10.89 -17.41 16.17
N GLN A 131 10.63 -16.14 16.43
CA GLN A 131 9.73 -15.74 17.52
C GLN A 131 8.34 -16.36 17.34
N ALA A 132 7.80 -16.35 16.12
CA ALA A 132 6.52 -16.97 15.82
C ALA A 132 6.52 -18.47 16.17
N LEU A 133 7.55 -19.21 15.77
CA LEU A 133 7.70 -20.64 16.07
C LEU A 133 7.80 -20.91 17.57
N GLN A 134 8.50 -20.06 18.33
CA GLN A 134 8.59 -20.17 19.79
C GLN A 134 7.21 -20.02 20.44
N HIS A 135 6.44 -18.98 20.05
CA HIS A 135 5.09 -18.77 20.58
C HIS A 135 4.12 -19.88 20.18
N VAL A 136 4.17 -20.35 18.94
CA VAL A 136 3.36 -21.48 18.47
C VAL A 136 3.70 -22.76 19.24
N SER A 137 4.99 -23.04 19.47
CA SER A 137 5.44 -24.19 20.28
C SER A 137 4.93 -24.12 21.71
N MET A 138 4.92 -22.93 22.32
CA MET A 138 4.36 -22.75 23.66
C MET A 138 2.85 -23.04 23.70
N VAL A 139 2.10 -22.54 22.73
CA VAL A 139 0.65 -22.80 22.63
C VAL A 139 0.38 -24.28 22.40
N PHE A 140 1.10 -24.95 21.51
CA PHE A 140 0.87 -26.36 21.16
C PHE A 140 1.31 -27.35 22.26
N ARG A 141 2.07 -26.90 23.26
CA ARG A 141 2.31 -27.69 24.49
C ARG A 141 1.05 -27.85 25.34
N SER A 142 0.19 -26.82 25.35
CA SER A 142 -1.08 -26.86 26.09
C SER A 142 -2.24 -27.32 25.19
N GLU A 143 -2.22 -26.94 23.89
CA GLU A 143 -3.25 -27.26 22.91
C GLU A 143 -2.73 -28.34 21.96
N LYS A 144 -2.90 -29.61 22.33
CA LYS A 144 -2.35 -30.78 21.59
C LYS A 144 -3.12 -31.16 20.33
N GLY A 145 -3.92 -30.25 19.78
CA GLY A 145 -4.80 -30.54 18.63
C GLY A 145 -4.13 -30.49 17.26
N TRP A 146 -2.89 -29.95 17.17
CA TRP A 146 -2.23 -29.71 15.88
C TRP A 146 -0.75 -30.09 15.88
N ASP A 147 -0.29 -30.54 14.70
CA ASP A 147 1.12 -30.70 14.37
C ASP A 147 1.57 -29.61 13.39
N VAL A 148 2.77 -29.10 13.59
CA VAL A 148 3.44 -28.20 12.62
C VAL A 148 3.94 -29.02 11.44
N VAL A 149 3.65 -28.58 10.21
CA VAL A 149 4.11 -29.21 8.97
C VAL A 149 5.32 -28.47 8.41
N GLU A 150 5.15 -27.20 8.04
CA GLU A 150 6.21 -26.36 7.48
C GLU A 150 5.92 -24.87 7.70
N PRO A 151 6.93 -24.00 7.84
CA PRO A 151 6.77 -22.57 7.73
C PRO A 151 6.39 -22.16 6.31
N LEU A 152 5.61 -21.08 6.18
CA LEU A 152 5.21 -20.48 4.90
C LEU A 152 5.73 -19.03 4.83
N PRO A 153 7.06 -18.81 4.69
CA PRO A 153 7.66 -17.48 4.83
C PRO A 153 7.29 -16.52 3.70
N ASP A 154 6.88 -17.05 2.56
CA ASP A 154 6.69 -16.29 1.32
C ASP A 154 5.26 -15.74 1.15
N ILE A 155 4.32 -16.18 1.98
CA ILE A 155 2.95 -15.68 1.91
C ILE A 155 2.73 -14.48 2.82
N GLY A 156 1.89 -13.55 2.36
CA GLY A 156 1.57 -12.33 3.10
C GLY A 156 2.58 -11.20 2.89
N TRP A 157 2.14 -9.99 3.17
CA TRP A 157 2.95 -8.79 3.00
C TRP A 157 3.46 -8.20 4.33
N ARG A 158 2.88 -8.66 5.45
CA ARG A 158 3.20 -8.10 6.77
C ARG A 158 4.53 -8.64 7.28
N ILE A 159 5.43 -7.75 7.61
CA ILE A 159 6.75 -8.11 8.17
C ILE A 159 6.58 -8.86 9.50
N ARG A 160 5.59 -8.45 10.34
CA ARG A 160 5.41 -9.00 11.70
C ARG A 160 4.28 -10.03 11.80
N LYS A 161 3.92 -10.68 10.68
CA LYS A 161 2.96 -11.78 10.66
C LYS A 161 3.59 -12.98 9.97
N SER A 162 3.67 -14.10 10.68
CA SER A 162 4.22 -15.36 10.17
C SER A 162 3.10 -16.35 9.91
N TYR A 163 3.27 -17.17 8.89
CA TYR A 163 2.34 -18.21 8.50
C TYR A 163 3.01 -19.56 8.57
N ILE A 164 2.28 -20.56 9.07
CA ILE A 164 2.78 -21.91 9.28
C ILE A 164 1.70 -22.88 8.80
N LEU A 165 2.08 -23.84 7.99
CA LEU A 165 1.20 -24.94 7.62
C LEU A 165 1.11 -25.90 8.80
N VAL A 166 -0.10 -26.20 9.23
CA VAL A 166 -0.40 -27.14 10.30
C VAL A 166 -1.43 -28.16 9.86
N LYS A 167 -1.52 -29.27 10.56
CA LYS A 167 -2.54 -30.31 10.37
C LYS A 167 -3.15 -30.70 11.72
N PRO A 168 -4.46 -30.99 11.80
CA PRO A 168 -5.04 -31.61 12.99
C PRO A 168 -4.45 -33.00 13.23
N VAL A 169 -4.24 -33.33 14.48
CA VAL A 169 -3.69 -34.65 14.87
C VAL A 169 -4.65 -35.80 14.51
N ASP A 170 -5.94 -35.56 14.70
CA ASP A 170 -7.03 -36.52 14.38
C ASP A 170 -7.34 -36.61 12.89
N GLN A 171 -6.96 -35.60 12.08
CA GLN A 171 -7.22 -35.53 10.64
C GLN A 171 -5.94 -35.17 9.86
N PRO A 172 -4.94 -36.06 9.76
CA PRO A 172 -3.61 -35.75 9.20
C PRO A 172 -3.60 -35.33 7.72
N LYS A 173 -4.68 -35.60 6.98
CA LYS A 173 -4.85 -35.22 5.58
C LYS A 173 -5.38 -33.79 5.40
N VAL A 174 -5.98 -33.23 6.44
CA VAL A 174 -6.53 -31.87 6.42
C VAL A 174 -5.38 -30.87 6.56
N ARG A 175 -5.33 -29.88 5.66
CA ARG A 175 -4.35 -28.81 5.71
C ARG A 175 -4.98 -27.55 6.27
N GLN A 176 -4.32 -26.95 7.23
CA GLN A 176 -4.71 -25.71 7.85
C GLN A 176 -3.54 -24.73 7.86
N VAL A 177 -3.83 -23.44 7.89
CA VAL A 177 -2.83 -22.40 8.05
C VAL A 177 -3.00 -21.76 9.42
N LEU A 178 -1.92 -21.75 10.17
CA LEU A 178 -1.78 -20.94 11.38
C LEU A 178 -1.12 -19.61 10.99
N SER A 179 -1.73 -18.51 11.42
CA SER A 179 -1.10 -17.20 11.38
C SER A 179 -0.79 -16.75 12.81
N TRP A 180 0.45 -16.34 13.06
CA TRP A 180 0.86 -15.65 14.28
C TRP A 180 1.32 -14.25 13.96
N CYS A 181 0.93 -13.27 14.78
CA CYS A 181 1.44 -11.91 14.68
C CYS A 181 1.60 -11.25 16.04
N GLY A 182 2.64 -10.45 16.17
CA GLY A 182 2.86 -9.62 17.35
C GLY A 182 1.80 -8.52 17.47
N PHE A 183 1.61 -8.00 18.69
CA PHE A 183 0.71 -6.85 18.91
C PHE A 183 1.19 -5.61 18.16
N GLY A 184 0.29 -4.99 17.42
CA GLY A 184 0.57 -3.79 16.66
C GLY A 184 0.42 -2.50 17.47
N PRO A 185 0.71 -1.36 16.83
CA PRO A 185 0.64 -0.04 17.46
C PRO A 185 -0.78 0.38 17.88
N ASP A 186 -1.81 -0.18 17.23
CA ASP A 186 -3.23 0.11 17.51
C ASP A 186 -3.90 -0.91 18.45
N LYS A 187 -3.12 -1.72 19.18
CA LYS A 187 -3.66 -2.64 20.19
C LYS A 187 -4.10 -1.85 21.42
N TYR A 188 -5.40 -1.65 21.56
CA TYR A 188 -6.02 -0.94 22.69
C TYR A 188 -6.88 -1.84 23.57
N ILE A 189 -7.27 -3.02 23.12
CA ILE A 189 -8.04 -3.99 23.92
C ILE A 189 -7.14 -4.54 25.02
N PRO A 190 -7.55 -4.52 26.31
CA PRO A 190 -6.78 -5.12 27.39
C PRO A 190 -6.61 -6.64 27.17
N GLU A 191 -5.52 -7.22 27.68
CA GLU A 191 -5.10 -8.59 27.35
C GLU A 191 -6.15 -9.66 27.70
N LYS A 192 -6.82 -9.51 28.85
CA LYS A 192 -7.85 -10.45 29.32
C LYS A 192 -9.07 -10.43 28.38
N GLU A 193 -9.55 -9.26 28.05
CA GLU A 193 -10.67 -9.06 27.13
C GLU A 193 -10.29 -9.48 25.70
N LEU A 194 -9.06 -9.17 25.27
CA LEU A 194 -8.56 -9.58 23.96
C LEU A 194 -8.54 -11.12 23.82
N ASN A 195 -8.00 -11.83 24.80
CA ASN A 195 -8.01 -13.29 24.77
C ASN A 195 -9.43 -13.86 24.74
N ALA A 196 -10.36 -13.28 25.50
CA ALA A 196 -11.76 -13.68 25.47
C ALA A 196 -12.41 -13.42 24.10
N ILE A 197 -12.12 -12.27 23.46
CA ILE A 197 -12.64 -11.93 22.13
C ILE A 197 -12.02 -12.86 21.06
N MET A 198 -10.72 -13.14 21.14
CA MET A 198 -10.08 -14.08 20.22
C MET A 198 -10.76 -15.45 20.28
N LYS A 199 -11.06 -15.96 21.48
CA LYS A 199 -11.78 -17.23 21.65
C LYS A 199 -13.22 -17.23 21.14
N LEU A 200 -13.80 -16.08 20.82
CA LEU A 200 -15.12 -15.98 20.15
C LEU A 200 -15.01 -16.08 18.62
N LEU A 201 -13.84 -15.83 18.01
CA LEU A 201 -13.73 -15.85 16.55
C LEU A 201 -14.19 -17.16 15.91
N PRO A 202 -13.92 -18.36 16.49
CA PRO A 202 -14.45 -19.63 15.98
C PRO A 202 -15.98 -19.75 16.01
N THR A 203 -16.69 -18.92 16.78
CA THR A 203 -18.15 -18.94 16.87
C THR A 203 -18.85 -18.07 15.82
N ILE A 204 -18.10 -17.32 15.01
CA ILE A 204 -18.65 -16.47 13.97
C ILE A 204 -19.16 -17.34 12.84
N GLN A 205 -20.46 -17.19 12.55
CA GLN A 205 -21.10 -17.83 11.41
C GLN A 205 -21.58 -16.75 10.44
N HIS A 206 -20.97 -16.68 9.27
CA HIS A 206 -21.37 -15.78 8.19
C HIS A 206 -20.91 -16.37 6.85
N PRO A 207 -21.75 -16.39 5.79
CA PRO A 207 -21.38 -17.00 4.51
C PRO A 207 -20.14 -16.38 3.87
N ASN A 208 -19.90 -15.08 4.10
CA ASN A 208 -18.80 -14.31 3.49
C ASN A 208 -17.68 -13.95 4.48
N ILE A 209 -17.58 -14.69 5.59
CA ILE A 209 -16.45 -14.63 6.52
C ILE A 209 -15.83 -16.02 6.60
N SER A 210 -14.52 -16.10 6.48
CA SER A 210 -13.79 -17.37 6.56
C SER A 210 -13.82 -17.89 8.00
N PRO A 211 -14.30 -19.13 8.23
CA PRO A 211 -14.32 -19.71 9.56
C PRO A 211 -12.94 -19.77 10.18
N VAL A 212 -12.86 -19.43 11.46
CA VAL A 212 -11.68 -19.64 12.30
C VAL A 212 -11.89 -20.96 13.04
N VAL A 213 -10.89 -21.84 12.97
CA VAL A 213 -10.94 -23.14 13.66
C VAL A 213 -10.53 -22.99 15.14
N PHE A 214 -9.47 -22.20 15.34
CA PHE A 214 -8.93 -21.92 16.67
C PHE A 214 -8.28 -20.54 16.69
N SER A 215 -8.38 -19.84 17.80
CA SER A 215 -7.61 -18.61 18.01
C SER A 215 -7.40 -18.32 19.49
N THR A 216 -6.25 -17.72 19.81
CA THR A 216 -5.86 -17.35 21.17
C THR A 216 -4.83 -16.23 21.14
N THR A 217 -4.51 -15.66 22.29
CA THR A 217 -3.40 -14.72 22.47
C THR A 217 -2.20 -15.40 23.14
N THR A 218 -1.03 -14.87 22.86
CA THR A 218 0.23 -15.12 23.56
C THR A 218 0.63 -13.86 24.32
N GLU A 219 1.74 -13.88 25.03
CA GLU A 219 2.22 -12.71 25.80
C GLU A 219 2.48 -11.48 24.92
N SER A 220 2.91 -11.67 23.68
CA SER A 220 3.32 -10.59 22.76
C SER A 220 2.54 -10.51 21.46
N GLY A 221 1.56 -11.39 21.26
CA GLY A 221 0.80 -11.44 20.01
C GLY A 221 -0.43 -12.33 20.10
N GLY A 222 -0.92 -12.74 18.94
CA GLY A 222 -2.04 -13.65 18.81
C GLY A 222 -1.88 -14.59 17.64
N LEU A 223 -2.55 -15.71 17.70
CA LEU A 223 -2.59 -16.68 16.62
C LEU A 223 -4.02 -17.08 16.26
N ALA A 224 -4.22 -17.44 15.00
CA ALA A 224 -5.47 -17.98 14.48
C ALA A 224 -5.18 -19.09 13.48
N ILE A 225 -6.00 -20.15 13.52
CA ILE A 225 -5.91 -21.32 12.64
C ILE A 225 -7.17 -21.35 11.75
N ARG A 226 -6.97 -21.55 10.45
CA ARG A 226 -8.04 -21.62 9.42
C ARG A 226 -7.74 -22.75 8.44
N ALA A 227 -8.75 -23.11 7.64
CA ALA A 227 -8.51 -23.97 6.49
C ALA A 227 -7.48 -23.34 5.54
N PHE A 228 -6.51 -24.15 5.06
CA PHE A 228 -5.55 -23.69 4.07
C PHE A 228 -6.21 -23.59 2.70
N GLN A 229 -6.08 -22.43 2.05
CA GLN A 229 -6.68 -22.16 0.74
C GLN A 229 -5.64 -22.41 -0.37
N GLU A 230 -5.69 -23.60 -0.98
CA GLU A 230 -4.73 -23.99 -2.02
C GLU A 230 -4.78 -23.10 -3.26
N LYS A 231 -5.94 -22.55 -3.58
CA LYS A 231 -6.15 -21.60 -4.69
C LYS A 231 -5.67 -20.17 -4.35
N GLY A 232 -5.34 -19.91 -3.08
CA GLY A 232 -4.91 -18.62 -2.61
C GLY A 232 -6.02 -17.59 -2.45
N THR A 233 -5.65 -16.33 -2.56
CA THR A 233 -6.52 -15.17 -2.37
C THR A 233 -7.07 -14.65 -3.70
N LEU A 234 -8.02 -13.72 -3.62
CA LEU A 234 -8.53 -13.00 -4.78
C LEU A 234 -7.39 -12.30 -5.56
N ARG A 235 -6.37 -11.77 -4.85
CA ARG A 235 -5.20 -11.17 -5.52
C ARG A 235 -4.38 -12.21 -6.27
N ASP A 236 -4.21 -13.41 -5.73
CA ASP A 236 -3.54 -14.50 -6.45
C ASP A 236 -4.30 -14.84 -7.75
N ALA A 237 -5.64 -14.86 -7.70
CA ALA A 237 -6.49 -15.10 -8.86
C ALA A 237 -6.37 -13.97 -9.91
N VAL A 238 -6.47 -12.70 -9.46
CA VAL A 238 -6.32 -11.52 -10.33
C VAL A 238 -4.95 -11.48 -11.01
N CYS A 239 -3.87 -11.74 -10.26
CA CYS A 239 -2.50 -11.74 -10.78
C CYS A 239 -2.07 -13.07 -11.40
N LYS A 240 -2.96 -14.07 -11.48
CA LYS A 240 -2.67 -15.43 -12.00
C LYS A 240 -1.41 -16.06 -11.39
N CYS A 241 -1.24 -15.92 -10.10
CA CYS A 241 -0.06 -16.32 -9.36
C CYS A 241 -0.25 -17.64 -8.62
N LYS A 242 0.85 -18.36 -8.36
CA LYS A 242 0.84 -19.49 -7.43
C LYS A 242 0.87 -18.96 -5.99
N PRO A 243 -0.06 -19.36 -5.10
CA PRO A 243 -0.19 -18.82 -3.75
C PRO A 243 1.08 -18.88 -2.91
N LYS A 244 1.85 -19.97 -3.01
CA LYS A 244 3.10 -20.19 -2.25
C LYS A 244 4.32 -19.43 -2.79
N ASN A 245 4.21 -18.68 -3.90
CA ASN A 245 5.31 -17.86 -4.38
C ASN A 245 5.50 -16.63 -3.49
N HIS A 246 6.75 -16.15 -3.44
CA HIS A 246 7.12 -14.96 -2.68
C HIS A 246 6.26 -13.76 -3.04
N PHE A 247 5.83 -13.01 -2.02
CA PHE A 247 4.91 -11.87 -2.11
C PHE A 247 5.33 -10.83 -3.17
N LEU A 248 6.61 -10.40 -3.17
CA LEU A 248 7.11 -9.45 -4.17
C LEU A 248 7.04 -10.01 -5.60
N LYS A 249 7.40 -11.29 -5.79
CA LYS A 249 7.33 -11.95 -7.09
C LYS A 249 5.93 -12.05 -7.65
N LYS A 250 4.93 -12.20 -6.76
CA LYS A 250 3.52 -12.31 -7.15
C LYS A 250 2.92 -10.97 -7.59
N TYR A 251 3.21 -9.90 -6.87
CA TYR A 251 2.36 -8.72 -6.91
C TYR A 251 3.08 -7.40 -7.28
N ALA A 252 4.41 -7.35 -7.21
CA ALA A 252 5.12 -6.11 -7.50
C ALA A 252 5.11 -5.77 -9.00
N ASN A 253 5.39 -6.77 -9.85
CA ASN A 253 5.28 -6.67 -11.30
C ASN A 253 4.75 -8.01 -11.85
N PRO A 254 3.43 -8.28 -11.74
CA PRO A 254 2.84 -9.54 -12.18
C PRO A 254 2.91 -9.67 -13.70
N LYS A 255 3.31 -10.85 -14.18
CA LYS A 255 3.45 -11.14 -15.63
C LYS A 255 2.13 -11.06 -16.39
N SER A 256 1.03 -11.36 -15.72
CA SER A 256 -0.32 -11.28 -16.28
C SER A 256 -1.32 -10.96 -15.19
N CYS A 257 -2.31 -10.16 -15.54
CA CYS A 257 -3.43 -9.85 -14.68
C CYS A 257 -4.73 -10.12 -15.42
N THR A 258 -5.79 -10.40 -14.68
CA THR A 258 -7.13 -10.57 -15.20
C THR A 258 -8.12 -9.74 -14.37
N THR A 259 -9.12 -9.20 -15.03
CA THR A 259 -10.26 -8.56 -14.39
C THR A 259 -11.32 -9.61 -14.05
N LEU A 260 -12.12 -9.37 -13.06
CA LEU A 260 -13.38 -10.07 -12.92
C LEU A 260 -14.38 -9.49 -13.95
N ASP A 261 -15.29 -10.32 -14.46
CA ASP A 261 -16.41 -9.79 -15.23
C ASP A 261 -17.31 -8.92 -14.33
N LEU A 262 -18.06 -8.01 -14.94
CA LEU A 262 -18.83 -7.01 -14.22
C LEU A 262 -19.86 -7.63 -13.27
N ASN A 263 -20.45 -8.75 -13.65
CA ASN A 263 -21.41 -9.46 -12.81
C ASN A 263 -20.74 -10.09 -11.59
N ALA A 264 -19.59 -10.71 -11.78
CA ALA A 264 -18.79 -11.22 -10.66
C ALA A 264 -18.36 -10.09 -9.70
N VAL A 265 -17.96 -8.91 -10.23
CA VAL A 265 -17.66 -7.73 -9.41
C VAL A 265 -18.87 -7.28 -8.60
N LYS A 266 -20.08 -7.26 -9.19
CA LYS A 266 -21.34 -6.93 -8.49
C LYS A 266 -21.62 -7.92 -7.34
N ILE A 267 -21.54 -9.22 -7.62
CA ILE A 267 -21.82 -10.28 -6.64
C ILE A 267 -20.81 -10.24 -5.49
N VAL A 268 -19.52 -10.30 -5.81
CA VAL A 268 -18.45 -10.28 -4.81
C VAL A 268 -18.47 -8.99 -3.99
N GLY A 269 -18.67 -7.85 -4.65
CA GLY A 269 -18.79 -6.56 -3.97
C GLY A 269 -19.95 -6.53 -2.98
N LYS A 270 -21.14 -7.03 -3.37
CA LYS A 270 -22.29 -7.11 -2.48
C LYS A 270 -22.04 -8.05 -1.30
N GLN A 271 -21.45 -9.22 -1.54
CA GLN A 271 -21.09 -10.18 -0.50
C GLN A 271 -20.14 -9.58 0.56
N ILE A 272 -19.16 -8.79 0.11
CA ILE A 272 -18.24 -8.08 1.00
C ILE A 272 -18.98 -7.02 1.81
N LEU A 273 -19.83 -6.21 1.18
CA LEU A 273 -20.62 -5.18 1.86
C LEU A 273 -21.55 -5.78 2.92
N GLU A 274 -22.19 -6.93 2.65
CA GLU A 274 -23.03 -7.64 3.64
C GLU A 274 -22.18 -8.15 4.83
N ALA A 275 -20.96 -8.66 4.57
CA ALA A 275 -20.05 -9.06 5.65
C ALA A 275 -19.60 -7.86 6.49
N LEU A 276 -19.26 -6.73 5.87
CA LEU A 276 -18.91 -5.50 6.58
C LEU A 276 -20.09 -4.97 7.41
N LYS A 277 -21.29 -4.92 6.83
CA LYS A 277 -22.50 -4.52 7.53
C LYS A 277 -22.73 -5.36 8.78
N PHE A 278 -22.68 -6.68 8.64
CA PHE A 278 -22.80 -7.60 9.77
C PHE A 278 -21.79 -7.32 10.88
N LEU A 279 -20.51 -7.12 10.53
CA LEU A 279 -19.47 -6.82 11.51
C LEU A 279 -19.70 -5.46 12.19
N HIS A 280 -20.05 -4.42 11.43
CA HIS A 280 -20.34 -3.09 11.95
C HIS A 280 -21.54 -3.08 12.90
N GLU A 281 -22.61 -3.82 12.60
CA GLU A 281 -23.78 -4.01 13.49
C GLU A 281 -23.40 -4.68 14.82
N LYS A 282 -22.34 -5.50 14.84
CA LYS A 282 -21.78 -6.09 16.08
C LYS A 282 -20.78 -5.19 16.79
N GLY A 283 -20.49 -4.01 16.22
CA GLY A 283 -19.49 -3.07 16.73
C GLY A 283 -18.05 -3.48 16.43
N LEU A 284 -17.84 -4.46 15.56
CA LEU A 284 -16.53 -4.96 15.14
C LEU A 284 -16.15 -4.34 13.79
N PRO A 285 -15.21 -3.40 13.71
CA PRO A 285 -14.68 -2.99 12.42
C PRO A 285 -13.76 -4.07 11.84
N TYR A 286 -13.64 -4.11 10.52
CA TYR A 286 -12.72 -5.04 9.87
C TYR A 286 -11.33 -4.42 9.67
N GLY A 287 -11.23 -3.22 9.08
CA GLY A 287 -10.02 -2.40 8.99
C GLY A 287 -8.91 -2.89 8.05
N HIS A 288 -9.05 -4.08 7.44
CA HIS A 288 -7.98 -4.75 6.72
C HIS A 288 -8.38 -5.27 5.34
N LEU A 289 -9.37 -4.64 4.71
CA LEU A 289 -9.88 -5.09 3.43
C LEU A 289 -8.90 -4.77 2.29
N HIS A 290 -8.47 -5.81 1.60
CA HIS A 290 -7.73 -5.78 0.35
C HIS A 290 -7.79 -7.16 -0.32
N ALA A 291 -7.51 -7.27 -1.61
CA ALA A 291 -7.67 -8.53 -2.35
C ALA A 291 -6.84 -9.71 -1.80
N GLY A 292 -5.74 -9.43 -1.09
CA GLY A 292 -4.96 -10.46 -0.39
C GLY A 292 -5.60 -10.99 0.91
N ASN A 293 -6.71 -10.37 1.39
CA ASN A 293 -7.48 -10.83 2.55
C ASN A 293 -8.89 -11.31 2.15
N VAL A 294 -9.11 -11.58 0.88
CA VAL A 294 -10.36 -12.16 0.35
C VAL A 294 -10.02 -13.46 -0.36
N ILE A 295 -10.76 -14.51 -0.09
CA ILE A 295 -10.69 -15.78 -0.82
C ILE A 295 -11.95 -16.00 -1.63
N MET A 296 -11.83 -16.77 -2.70
CA MET A 296 -12.94 -17.20 -3.55
C MET A 296 -13.16 -18.71 -3.37
N ASP A 297 -14.37 -19.09 -3.01
CA ASP A 297 -14.75 -20.48 -2.77
C ASP A 297 -16.11 -20.75 -3.41
N GLY A 298 -16.13 -21.49 -4.53
CA GLY A 298 -17.35 -21.90 -5.22
C GLY A 298 -18.27 -20.76 -5.64
N GLY A 299 -17.73 -19.60 -6.05
CA GLY A 299 -18.50 -18.40 -6.42
C GLY A 299 -18.83 -17.47 -5.26
N ASN A 300 -18.55 -17.87 -4.02
CA ASN A 300 -18.67 -17.03 -2.84
C ASN A 300 -17.30 -16.45 -2.46
N CYS A 301 -17.29 -15.21 -2.01
CA CYS A 301 -16.10 -14.64 -1.39
C CYS A 301 -16.19 -14.74 0.14
N ARG A 302 -15.02 -14.83 0.79
CA ARG A 302 -14.92 -14.83 2.26
C ARG A 302 -13.76 -13.93 2.71
N LEU A 303 -14.03 -13.12 3.72
CA LEU A 303 -13.03 -12.28 4.38
C LEU A 303 -12.14 -13.11 5.29
N LEU A 304 -10.84 -12.86 5.26
CA LEU A 304 -9.82 -13.45 6.12
C LEU A 304 -9.42 -12.48 7.24
N ASP A 305 -8.66 -12.97 8.21
CA ASP A 305 -7.82 -12.15 9.10
C ASP A 305 -8.56 -11.10 9.95
N LEU A 306 -9.75 -11.45 10.48
CA LEU A 306 -10.51 -10.57 11.39
C LEU A 306 -9.72 -10.20 12.64
N GLU A 307 -8.79 -11.06 13.08
CA GLU A 307 -7.94 -10.83 14.24
C GLU A 307 -6.98 -9.65 14.07
N ASN A 308 -6.66 -9.24 12.84
CA ASN A 308 -5.70 -8.17 12.60
C ASN A 308 -6.07 -6.87 13.30
N TRP A 309 -7.35 -6.47 13.26
CA TRP A 309 -7.83 -5.28 13.95
C TRP A 309 -7.76 -5.43 15.48
N LEU A 310 -8.16 -6.59 16.00
CA LEU A 310 -8.12 -6.91 17.44
C LEU A 310 -6.70 -6.83 18.00
N LEU A 311 -5.72 -7.29 17.22
CA LEU A 311 -4.31 -7.30 17.57
C LEU A 311 -3.63 -5.94 17.32
N GLY A 312 -4.37 -4.95 16.79
CA GLY A 312 -3.91 -3.59 16.57
C GLY A 312 -2.92 -3.43 15.43
N LEU A 313 -3.02 -4.27 14.39
CA LEU A 313 -2.16 -4.17 13.22
C LEU A 313 -2.57 -2.99 12.35
N PRO A 314 -1.61 -2.28 11.71
CA PRO A 314 -1.95 -1.22 10.77
C PRO A 314 -2.56 -1.75 9.48
N SER A 315 -3.51 -1.00 8.90
CA SER A 315 -4.15 -1.34 7.62
C SER A 315 -3.19 -1.27 6.45
N TYR A 316 -3.42 -2.09 5.40
CA TYR A 316 -2.65 -2.08 4.17
C TYR A 316 -2.64 -0.71 3.47
N TYR A 317 -3.77 -0.01 3.48
CA TYR A 317 -3.92 1.31 2.86
C TYR A 317 -3.74 2.48 3.85
N ARG A 318 -3.17 2.25 5.05
CA ARG A 318 -3.04 3.28 6.08
C ARG A 318 -2.35 4.54 5.57
N ALA A 319 -1.25 4.42 4.83
CA ALA A 319 -0.51 5.55 4.27
C ALA A 319 -1.35 6.42 3.31
N PHE A 320 -2.42 5.86 2.75
CA PHE A 320 -3.33 6.55 1.84
C PHE A 320 -4.43 7.28 2.60
N PHE A 321 -5.25 6.58 3.39
CA PHE A 321 -6.41 7.20 4.03
C PHE A 321 -6.04 8.17 5.16
N THR A 322 -4.87 8.06 5.79
CA THR A 322 -4.40 9.03 6.80
C THR A 322 -4.24 10.45 6.24
N GLN A 323 -4.22 10.61 4.92
CA GLN A 323 -4.15 11.92 4.26
C GLN A 323 -5.48 12.69 4.26
N PHE A 324 -6.62 12.01 4.53
CA PHE A 324 -7.97 12.56 4.39
C PHE A 324 -8.66 12.70 5.74
N LYS A 325 -8.93 13.92 6.18
CA LYS A 325 -9.57 14.21 7.47
C LYS A 325 -10.96 13.62 7.62
N LYS A 326 -11.67 13.39 6.52
CA LYS A 326 -13.04 12.87 6.52
C LYS A 326 -13.12 11.35 6.64
N ILE A 327 -12.01 10.64 6.42
CA ILE A 327 -11.90 9.19 6.62
C ILE A 327 -11.34 8.97 8.03
N ASN A 328 -12.16 9.15 9.06
CA ASN A 328 -11.73 9.25 10.46
C ASN A 328 -12.46 8.32 11.43
N THR A 329 -13.26 7.40 10.92
CA THR A 329 -13.88 6.29 11.66
C THR A 329 -13.48 4.96 11.06
N CYS A 330 -13.56 3.89 11.85
CA CYS A 330 -13.21 2.55 11.39
C CYS A 330 -14.09 2.08 10.23
N GLU A 331 -15.40 2.41 10.25
CA GLU A 331 -16.33 2.07 9.17
C GLU A 331 -15.97 2.78 7.86
N LEU A 332 -15.56 4.05 7.93
CA LEU A 332 -15.11 4.79 6.74
C LEU A 332 -13.79 4.27 6.18
N ILE A 333 -12.91 3.75 7.05
CA ILE A 333 -11.70 3.02 6.61
C ILE A 333 -12.11 1.79 5.80
N ASP A 334 -13.09 1.01 6.28
CA ASP A 334 -13.56 -0.18 5.58
C ASP A 334 -14.18 0.17 4.22
N VAL A 335 -14.95 1.25 4.13
CA VAL A 335 -15.52 1.75 2.87
C VAL A 335 -14.40 2.20 1.91
N TYR A 336 -13.41 2.94 2.42
CA TYR A 336 -12.27 3.34 1.58
C TYR A 336 -11.50 2.14 1.04
N CYS A 337 -11.20 1.17 1.90
CA CYS A 337 -10.53 -0.07 1.52
C CYS A 337 -11.38 -0.90 0.53
N PHE A 338 -12.71 -0.88 0.67
CA PHE A 338 -13.62 -1.49 -0.28
C PHE A 338 -13.51 -0.85 -1.68
N GLY A 339 -13.43 0.48 -1.76
CA GLY A 339 -13.20 1.16 -3.05
C GLY A 339 -11.89 0.74 -3.72
N GLN A 340 -10.79 0.63 -2.96
CA GLN A 340 -9.50 0.16 -3.46
C GLN A 340 -9.58 -1.30 -3.98
N LEU A 341 -10.29 -2.16 -3.24
CA LEU A 341 -10.52 -3.55 -3.65
C LEU A 341 -11.40 -3.64 -4.89
N LEU A 342 -12.49 -2.85 -4.94
CA LEU A 342 -13.41 -2.82 -6.07
C LEU A 342 -12.68 -2.38 -7.36
N TYR A 343 -11.77 -1.41 -7.24
CA TYR A 343 -10.89 -0.99 -8.34
C TYR A 343 -10.00 -2.15 -8.82
N GLU A 344 -9.36 -2.87 -7.89
CA GLU A 344 -8.49 -4.01 -8.23
C GLU A 344 -9.28 -5.14 -8.93
N MET A 345 -10.51 -5.44 -8.48
CA MET A 345 -11.38 -6.43 -9.13
C MET A 345 -11.79 -6.00 -10.55
N ALA A 346 -12.16 -4.74 -10.73
CA ALA A 346 -12.67 -4.22 -12.00
C ALA A 346 -11.57 -4.06 -13.06
N TYR A 347 -10.37 -3.66 -12.66
CA TYR A 347 -9.29 -3.31 -13.60
C TYR A 347 -8.10 -4.27 -13.58
N GLY A 348 -8.11 -5.30 -12.73
CA GLY A 348 -7.05 -6.31 -12.65
C GLY A 348 -5.73 -5.78 -12.10
N ARG A 349 -5.70 -4.61 -11.51
CA ARG A 349 -4.47 -3.99 -10.94
C ARG A 349 -4.79 -3.13 -9.73
N GLN A 350 -3.85 -3.01 -8.82
CA GLN A 350 -3.96 -2.10 -7.69
C GLN A 350 -3.89 -0.64 -8.15
N LEU A 351 -4.60 0.25 -7.45
CA LEU A 351 -4.56 1.68 -7.78
C LEU A 351 -3.21 2.33 -7.43
N PHE A 352 -2.48 1.87 -6.40
CA PHE A 352 -1.22 2.44 -5.90
C PHE A 352 -1.25 3.96 -5.65
N ALA A 353 -2.44 4.55 -5.53
CA ALA A 353 -2.64 5.96 -5.27
C ALA A 353 -3.74 6.16 -4.22
N PRO A 354 -3.69 7.27 -3.46
CA PRO A 354 -4.72 7.58 -2.47
C PRO A 354 -6.09 7.88 -3.08
N THR A 355 -6.13 8.42 -4.30
CA THR A 355 -7.35 8.75 -5.05
C THR A 355 -7.22 8.31 -6.50
N CYS A 356 -8.35 8.13 -7.17
CA CYS A 356 -8.41 7.90 -8.61
C CYS A 356 -8.89 9.18 -9.30
N ASP A 357 -7.97 9.89 -9.93
CA ASP A 357 -8.27 11.15 -10.61
C ASP A 357 -8.85 10.92 -12.02
N SER A 358 -8.52 9.77 -12.63
CA SER A 358 -9.05 9.37 -13.93
C SER A 358 -9.22 7.85 -14.00
N PHE A 359 -10.39 7.42 -14.44
CA PHE A 359 -10.70 6.01 -14.67
C PHE A 359 -10.33 5.60 -16.10
N PRO A 360 -10.03 4.29 -16.35
CA PRO A 360 -9.80 3.81 -17.70
C PRO A 360 -10.93 4.23 -18.66
N PRO A 361 -10.61 4.66 -19.91
CA PRO A 361 -11.60 5.24 -20.83
C PRO A 361 -12.82 4.37 -21.11
N ASN A 362 -12.62 3.04 -21.14
CA ASN A 362 -13.68 2.06 -21.41
C ASN A 362 -14.36 1.51 -20.15
N SER A 363 -14.27 2.23 -19.03
CA SER A 363 -14.93 1.81 -17.79
C SER A 363 -16.45 1.86 -17.93
N PRO A 364 -17.19 0.76 -17.61
CA PRO A 364 -18.63 0.80 -17.58
C PRO A 364 -19.13 1.91 -16.64
N PRO A 365 -20.16 2.69 -17.02
CA PRO A 365 -20.63 3.82 -16.21
C PRO A 365 -21.07 3.43 -14.81
N GLU A 366 -21.67 2.24 -14.66
CA GLU A 366 -22.18 1.72 -13.40
C GLU A 366 -21.09 1.52 -12.34
N ILE A 367 -19.98 0.84 -12.70
CA ILE A 367 -18.85 0.63 -11.77
C ILE A 367 -18.09 1.92 -11.52
N ARG A 368 -17.97 2.78 -12.54
CA ARG A 368 -17.34 4.08 -12.42
C ARG A 368 -18.05 4.96 -11.40
N SER A 369 -19.38 5.02 -11.43
CA SER A 369 -20.20 5.79 -10.48
C SER A 369 -19.92 5.39 -9.02
N VAL A 370 -19.85 4.09 -8.71
CA VAL A 370 -19.51 3.60 -7.37
C VAL A 370 -18.07 3.98 -6.99
N LEU A 371 -17.11 3.76 -7.88
CA LEU A 371 -15.71 4.06 -7.61
C LEU A 371 -15.48 5.55 -7.42
N GLU A 372 -16.13 6.41 -8.20
CA GLU A 372 -16.09 7.87 -8.04
C GLU A 372 -16.63 8.31 -6.68
N SER A 373 -17.70 7.68 -6.19
CA SER A 373 -18.28 7.98 -4.88
C SER A 373 -17.36 7.65 -3.69
N ILE A 374 -16.32 6.83 -3.90
CA ILE A 374 -15.39 6.39 -2.84
C ILE A 374 -13.97 6.93 -3.07
N LEU A 375 -13.46 6.86 -4.31
CA LEU A 375 -12.04 7.08 -4.61
C LEU A 375 -11.75 8.41 -5.29
N SER A 376 -12.76 9.21 -5.68
CA SER A 376 -12.46 10.53 -6.23
C SER A 376 -11.84 11.45 -5.17
N PRO A 377 -11.00 12.42 -5.56
CA PRO A 377 -10.48 13.43 -4.64
C PRO A 377 -11.58 14.18 -3.87
N GLU A 378 -12.72 14.40 -4.51
CA GLU A 378 -13.90 15.08 -3.94
C GLU A 378 -14.55 14.21 -2.86
N ALA A 379 -14.80 12.92 -3.12
CA ALA A 379 -15.35 11.98 -2.17
C ALA A 379 -14.45 11.84 -0.93
N CYS A 380 -13.14 11.63 -1.13
CA CYS A 380 -12.18 11.50 -0.04
C CYS A 380 -12.07 12.77 0.83
N LYS A 381 -12.31 13.96 0.28
CA LYS A 381 -12.30 15.24 1.00
C LYS A 381 -13.66 15.60 1.57
N GLY A 382 -14.75 15.29 0.86
CA GLY A 382 -16.13 15.64 1.21
C GLY A 382 -16.76 14.70 2.24
N GLY A 383 -16.50 13.42 2.11
CA GLY A 383 -17.05 12.32 2.93
C GLY A 383 -17.45 11.13 2.06
N LEU A 384 -17.24 9.93 2.57
CA LEU A 384 -17.57 8.68 1.88
C LEU A 384 -19.01 8.24 2.19
N PRO A 385 -19.66 7.47 1.30
CA PRO A 385 -20.95 6.85 1.59
C PRO A 385 -20.83 5.83 2.75
N SER A 386 -21.95 5.50 3.40
CA SER A 386 -21.99 4.39 4.34
C SER A 386 -22.09 3.04 3.61
N VAL A 387 -21.87 1.92 4.33
CA VAL A 387 -22.07 0.57 3.78
C VAL A 387 -23.51 0.37 3.31
N GLU A 388 -24.50 0.88 4.05
CA GLU A 388 -25.91 0.83 3.69
C GLU A 388 -26.22 1.62 2.41
N ASN A 389 -25.59 2.81 2.26
CA ASN A 389 -25.75 3.60 1.05
C ASN A 389 -25.15 2.87 -0.18
N LEU A 390 -24.01 2.19 0.01
CA LEU A 390 -23.43 1.37 -1.05
C LEU A 390 -24.29 0.17 -1.40
N LEU A 391 -24.85 -0.54 -0.42
CA LEU A 391 -25.78 -1.66 -0.66
C LEU A 391 -27.04 -1.22 -1.43
N SER A 392 -27.48 0.01 -1.20
CA SER A 392 -28.63 0.63 -1.89
C SER A 392 -28.27 1.21 -3.27
N HIS A 393 -26.98 1.30 -3.60
CA HIS A 393 -26.53 1.83 -4.90
C HIS A 393 -27.01 0.92 -6.04
N PRO A 394 -27.45 1.46 -7.20
CA PRO A 394 -27.95 0.67 -8.35
C PRO A 394 -27.03 -0.46 -8.81
N PHE A 395 -25.72 -0.29 -8.64
CA PHE A 395 -24.74 -1.30 -8.96
C PHE A 395 -24.88 -2.60 -8.14
N PHE A 396 -25.34 -2.51 -6.88
CA PHE A 396 -25.48 -3.65 -5.97
C PHE A 396 -26.91 -4.02 -5.65
N SER A 397 -27.85 -3.08 -5.68
CA SER A 397 -29.23 -3.29 -5.22
C SER A 397 -29.97 -4.37 -6.02
N GLY A 398 -29.73 -4.45 -7.34
CA GLY A 398 -30.33 -5.47 -8.22
C GLY A 398 -29.72 -6.87 -8.14
N VAL A 399 -28.68 -7.09 -7.33
CA VAL A 399 -28.01 -8.40 -7.21
C VAL A 399 -28.74 -9.26 -6.18
N SER A 400 -29.18 -10.45 -6.57
CA SER A 400 -29.70 -11.47 -5.65
C SER A 400 -28.56 -12.37 -5.20
N LEU A 401 -28.34 -12.46 -3.89
CA LEU A 401 -27.38 -13.41 -3.31
C LEU A 401 -28.09 -14.76 -3.04
N PRO A 402 -27.37 -15.89 -3.12
CA PRO A 402 -27.90 -17.18 -2.75
C PRO A 402 -28.44 -17.16 -1.31
N PRO A 403 -29.55 -17.88 -1.02
CA PRO A 403 -30.01 -18.02 0.35
C PRO A 403 -28.88 -18.65 1.21
N SER A 404 -28.71 -18.13 2.39
CA SER A 404 -27.69 -18.59 3.34
C SER A 404 -28.28 -18.64 4.74
N ASP A 405 -27.63 -19.39 5.61
CA ASP A 405 -27.96 -19.41 7.03
C ASP A 405 -27.87 -18.02 7.63
N LYS A 406 -28.72 -17.75 8.61
CA LYS A 406 -28.74 -16.46 9.31
C LYS A 406 -27.40 -16.23 10.01
N PRO A 407 -26.72 -15.11 9.75
CA PRO A 407 -25.45 -14.80 10.39
C PRO A 407 -25.54 -14.74 11.91
N VAL A 408 -24.58 -15.34 12.61
CA VAL A 408 -24.55 -15.42 14.07
C VAL A 408 -23.21 -14.93 14.62
N LEU A 409 -23.30 -13.99 15.57
CA LEU A 409 -22.20 -13.61 16.44
C LEU A 409 -22.78 -13.03 17.72
N LYS A 410 -22.50 -13.66 18.85
CA LYS A 410 -22.91 -13.19 20.18
C LYS A 410 -21.69 -12.69 20.94
N ILE A 411 -21.62 -11.39 21.19
CA ILE A 411 -20.54 -10.76 21.95
C ILE A 411 -21.12 -10.35 23.32
N PRO A 412 -20.55 -10.81 24.44
CA PRO A 412 -20.96 -10.37 25.78
C PRO A 412 -20.80 -8.85 25.96
N SER A 413 -21.67 -8.23 26.75
CA SER A 413 -21.72 -6.76 26.92
C SER A 413 -20.39 -6.16 27.37
N LYS A 414 -19.68 -6.84 28.29
CA LYS A 414 -18.36 -6.42 28.75
C LYS A 414 -17.32 -6.37 27.59
N LEU A 415 -17.36 -7.34 26.69
CA LEU A 415 -16.45 -7.40 25.53
C LEU A 415 -16.84 -6.38 24.46
N LYS A 416 -18.14 -6.08 24.28
CA LYS A 416 -18.60 -4.99 23.43
C LYS A 416 -18.06 -3.65 23.89
N GLU A 417 -18.05 -3.39 25.19
CA GLU A 417 -17.51 -2.16 25.76
C GLU A 417 -15.99 -2.06 25.54
N ALA A 418 -15.24 -3.16 25.72
CA ALA A 418 -13.81 -3.18 25.44
C ALA A 418 -13.50 -2.91 23.96
N ILE A 419 -14.28 -3.46 23.02
CA ILE A 419 -14.16 -3.21 21.58
C ILE A 419 -14.46 -1.75 21.26
N LYS A 420 -15.55 -1.19 21.81
CA LYS A 420 -15.94 0.20 21.62
C LYS A 420 -14.85 1.16 22.09
N ASN A 421 -14.31 0.96 23.30
CA ASN A 421 -13.24 1.78 23.82
C ASN A 421 -11.96 1.70 22.97
N ALA A 422 -11.62 0.51 22.47
CA ALA A 422 -10.48 0.31 21.57
C ALA A 422 -10.68 1.03 20.23
N LYS A 423 -11.89 0.98 19.67
CA LYS A 423 -12.27 1.70 18.45
C LYS A 423 -12.12 3.20 18.64
N GLU A 424 -12.65 3.77 19.72
CA GLU A 424 -12.53 5.19 20.04
C GLU A 424 -11.07 5.64 20.17
N GLN A 425 -10.22 4.83 20.80
CA GLN A 425 -8.79 5.13 20.94
C GLN A 425 -8.07 5.10 19.58
N MET A 426 -8.37 4.10 18.74
CA MET A 426 -7.81 4.03 17.40
C MET A 426 -8.23 5.23 16.54
N GLU A 427 -9.51 5.60 16.55
CA GLU A 427 -10.02 6.76 15.82
C GLU A 427 -9.45 8.08 16.33
N LYS A 428 -9.23 8.19 17.65
CA LYS A 428 -8.55 9.35 18.24
C LYS A 428 -7.12 9.48 17.72
N ARG A 429 -6.35 8.39 17.77
CA ARG A 429 -4.99 8.36 17.22
C ARG A 429 -4.98 8.73 15.72
N LEU A 430 -5.89 8.17 14.95
CA LEU A 430 -6.01 8.48 13.51
C LEU A 430 -6.27 9.99 13.28
N LYS A 431 -7.18 10.60 14.02
CA LYS A 431 -7.49 12.04 13.93
C LYS A 431 -6.28 12.91 14.29
N GLU A 432 -5.49 12.49 15.29
CA GLU A 432 -4.25 13.16 15.68
C GLU A 432 -3.19 13.08 14.57
N GLU A 433 -2.96 11.90 14.00
CA GLU A 433 -2.04 11.72 12.87
C GLU A 433 -2.47 12.55 11.64
N GLN A 434 -3.75 12.53 11.29
CA GLN A 434 -4.30 13.33 10.20
C GLN A 434 -4.11 14.83 10.44
N LYS A 435 -4.25 15.30 11.69
CA LYS A 435 -4.01 16.69 12.06
C LYS A 435 -2.54 17.07 11.82
N ILE A 436 -1.61 16.26 12.28
CA ILE A 436 -0.17 16.46 12.08
C ILE A 436 0.19 16.50 10.60
N ILE A 437 -0.25 15.48 9.82
CA ILE A 437 0.02 15.40 8.38
C ILE A 437 -0.48 16.66 7.66
N ASN A 438 -1.70 17.10 7.97
CA ASN A 438 -2.28 18.29 7.33
C ASN A 438 -1.57 19.59 7.73
N GLN A 439 -1.12 19.70 8.98
CA GLN A 439 -0.33 20.84 9.44
C GLN A 439 1.01 20.91 8.71
N LEU A 440 1.73 19.79 8.61
CA LEU A 440 3.01 19.72 7.93
C LEU A 440 2.88 19.97 6.42
N LYS A 441 1.82 19.46 5.77
CA LYS A 441 1.52 19.80 4.36
C LYS A 441 1.31 21.31 4.15
N ARG A 442 0.65 21.99 5.09
CA ARG A 442 0.47 23.46 5.03
C ARG A 442 1.79 24.20 5.19
N LEU A 443 2.62 23.78 6.15
CA LEU A 443 3.96 24.35 6.36
C LEU A 443 4.88 24.15 5.15
N SER A 444 4.86 22.97 4.54
CA SER A 444 5.64 22.69 3.32
C SER A 444 5.22 23.61 2.18
N LYS A 445 3.92 23.73 1.91
CA LYS A 445 3.41 24.66 0.88
C LYS A 445 3.78 26.11 1.15
N ALA A 446 3.73 26.54 2.40
CA ALA A 446 4.12 27.90 2.78
C ALA A 446 5.63 28.12 2.52
N LYS A 447 6.49 27.16 2.88
CA LYS A 447 7.93 27.23 2.58
C LYS A 447 8.20 27.27 1.07
N GLU A 448 7.55 26.45 0.28
CA GLU A 448 7.68 26.45 -1.18
C GLU A 448 7.26 27.80 -1.79
N PHE A 449 6.17 28.39 -1.27
CA PHE A 449 5.72 29.71 -1.71
C PHE A 449 6.76 30.80 -1.38
N HIS A 450 7.30 30.82 -0.16
CA HIS A 450 8.33 31.77 0.24
C HIS A 450 9.62 31.60 -0.55
N MET A 451 10.08 30.36 -0.77
CA MET A 451 11.25 30.07 -1.58
C MET A 451 11.08 30.55 -3.02
N SER A 452 9.92 30.31 -3.64
CA SER A 452 9.61 30.78 -4.98
C SER A 452 9.59 32.31 -5.09
N GLU A 453 9.11 33.02 -4.08
CA GLU A 453 9.11 34.49 -4.03
C GLU A 453 10.54 35.04 -3.84
N GLU A 454 11.37 34.42 -3.01
CA GLU A 454 12.77 34.80 -2.88
C GLU A 454 13.56 34.58 -4.17
N GLU A 455 13.33 33.47 -4.85
CA GLU A 455 13.94 33.17 -6.13
C GLU A 455 13.52 34.18 -7.20
N LYS A 456 12.24 34.55 -7.25
CA LYS A 456 11.73 35.63 -8.08
C LYS A 456 12.37 36.98 -7.73
N LYS A 457 12.54 37.29 -6.44
CA LYS A 457 13.25 38.50 -5.99
C LYS A 457 14.72 38.48 -6.39
N LYS A 458 15.42 37.35 -6.26
CA LYS A 458 16.82 37.18 -6.70
C LYS A 458 16.96 37.39 -8.21
N ARG A 459 16.07 36.80 -9.02
CA ARG A 459 16.05 36.99 -10.48
C ARG A 459 15.73 38.43 -10.89
N ARG A 460 14.87 39.15 -10.14
CA ARG A 460 14.61 40.58 -10.37
C ARG A 460 15.82 41.44 -9.99
N LYS A 461 16.56 41.11 -8.93
CA LYS A 461 17.77 41.83 -8.52
C LYS A 461 18.92 41.60 -9.53
N SER A 462 19.11 40.36 -10.01
CA SER A 462 20.12 40.05 -11.03
C SER A 462 19.89 40.76 -12.37
N LYS A 463 18.61 40.95 -12.77
CA LYS A 463 18.26 41.73 -13.97
C LYS A 463 18.45 43.23 -13.78
N LYS A 464 18.47 43.76 -12.54
CA LYS A 464 18.75 45.17 -12.26
C LYS A 464 20.25 45.49 -12.11
N SER A 465 21.09 44.48 -11.94
CA SER A 465 22.53 44.65 -11.72
C SER A 465 23.39 44.49 -12.98
N THR A 466 22.77 44.37 -14.16
CA THR A 466 23.52 44.42 -15.42
C THR A 466 23.73 45.89 -15.80
N PRO A 467 24.97 46.45 -15.77
CA PRO A 467 25.20 47.81 -16.17
C PRO A 467 24.99 47.91 -17.68
N ARG A 468 24.12 48.83 -18.10
CA ARG A 468 24.12 49.33 -19.50
C ARG A 468 25.51 49.96 -19.70
N LYS A 469 26.41 49.27 -20.40
CA LYS A 469 27.58 49.90 -21.00
C LYS A 469 27.08 50.85 -22.06
N ALA A 470 27.23 52.13 -21.78
CA ALA A 470 27.19 53.21 -22.75
C ALA A 470 28.29 52.98 -23.77
N LEU A 471 27.91 52.87 -25.01
CA LEU A 471 28.79 53.13 -26.15
C LEU A 471 28.44 54.52 -26.63
N GLN A 472 29.31 55.47 -26.33
CA GLN A 472 29.37 56.79 -26.92
C GLN A 472 30.36 56.78 -28.09
N GLU A 473 29.90 57.44 -29.19
CA GLU A 473 30.66 58.15 -30.25
C GLU A 473 31.43 57.32 -31.28
N ASN A 474 31.22 57.48 -32.58
CA ASN A 474 31.32 58.71 -33.39
C ASN A 474 30.85 58.47 -34.82
N GLY A 475 30.35 59.55 -35.46
CA GLY A 475 30.64 59.85 -36.85
C GLY A 475 29.48 59.75 -37.85
N ASP A 476 28.81 60.85 -38.00
CA ASP A 476 28.37 61.59 -39.18
C ASP A 476 27.91 60.91 -40.49
N ILE A 477 26.82 61.53 -40.96
CA ILE A 477 26.43 61.94 -42.33
C ILE A 477 25.25 61.19 -42.98
N SER A 478 24.14 61.97 -43.02
CA SER A 478 23.18 62.24 -44.07
C SER A 478 22.30 61.15 -44.72
N GLY A 479 21.03 61.48 -44.75
CA GLY A 479 20.19 61.13 -45.89
C GLY A 479 18.75 60.71 -45.56
N GLU A 480 17.89 61.68 -45.40
CA GLU A 480 16.48 61.84 -45.85
C GLU A 480 15.53 60.62 -45.93
N SER A 481 14.47 60.81 -45.21
CA SER A 481 13.04 60.87 -45.58
C SER A 481 12.27 59.56 -45.78
N SER A 482 11.24 59.51 -45.13
CA SER A 482 9.78 59.50 -45.31
C SER A 482 9.06 58.28 -44.70
N SER A 483 8.28 58.63 -43.74
CA SER A 483 6.84 58.37 -43.48
C SER A 483 6.25 57.05 -44.00
N SER A 484 5.66 56.28 -43.08
CA SER A 484 4.22 56.21 -42.81
C SER A 484 3.84 54.95 -42.05
N LYS A 485 3.10 55.16 -40.98
CA LYS A 485 2.18 54.20 -40.33
C LYS A 485 0.85 54.26 -41.13
N PRO A 486 -0.23 53.48 -40.79
CA PRO A 486 -0.43 52.22 -40.09
C PRO A 486 -1.48 51.34 -40.83
N SER A 487 -1.79 50.15 -40.37
CA SER A 487 -3.16 49.65 -40.02
C SER A 487 -3.29 48.13 -40.07
N GLU A 488 -3.79 47.60 -39.01
CA GLU A 488 -4.66 46.40 -38.95
C GLU A 488 -5.98 46.71 -39.68
N PRO A 489 -6.96 45.78 -39.89
CA PRO A 489 -7.13 44.38 -39.48
C PRO A 489 -7.91 43.51 -40.52
N THR A 490 -8.43 42.38 -40.04
CA THR A 490 -9.63 41.56 -40.37
C THR A 490 -9.49 40.31 -41.23
N LYS A 491 -9.93 39.26 -40.57
CA LYS A 491 -10.86 38.12 -40.85
C LYS A 491 -11.26 37.85 -42.31
N THR A 492 -11.28 36.57 -42.66
CA THR A 492 -12.38 35.65 -43.06
C THR A 492 -11.81 34.52 -43.90
N SER A 493 -12.07 33.33 -43.56
CA SER A 493 -13.08 32.32 -43.94
C SER A 493 -12.90 31.69 -45.33
N ASP A 494 -13.03 30.39 -45.26
CA ASP A 494 -13.67 29.44 -46.18
C ASP A 494 -12.85 28.66 -47.23
N SER A 495 -12.93 27.41 -47.00
CA SER A 495 -13.54 26.32 -47.82
C SER A 495 -12.74 25.65 -48.92
N SER A 496 -12.91 24.36 -48.87
CA SER A 496 -13.16 23.35 -49.91
C SER A 496 -11.96 22.76 -50.66
N SER A 497 -11.85 21.53 -50.49
CA SER A 497 -12.28 20.36 -51.29
C SER A 497 -11.22 19.81 -52.25
N THR A 498 -11.06 18.60 -52.25
CA THR A 498 -11.37 17.46 -53.10
C THR A 498 -10.20 16.57 -53.51
N GLN A 499 -10.44 15.29 -53.28
CA GLN A 499 -10.23 14.12 -54.17
C GLN A 499 -8.79 13.75 -54.56
N SER A 500 -8.38 12.58 -54.63
CA SER A 500 -8.84 11.20 -54.77
C SER A 500 -7.72 10.39 -55.42
N SER A 501 -7.66 9.13 -55.13
CA SER A 501 -7.47 7.96 -56.02
C SER A 501 -6.58 6.92 -55.39
N LYS A 502 -7.12 5.83 -54.91
CA LYS A 502 -7.36 4.49 -55.52
C LYS A 502 -6.15 3.86 -56.22
N LYS A 503 -5.79 2.67 -55.70
CA LYS A 503 -5.73 1.33 -56.38
C LYS A 503 -5.10 0.34 -55.40
N THR A 504 -5.78 -0.62 -54.92
CA THR A 504 -6.32 -1.93 -55.37
C THR A 504 -5.32 -2.96 -55.86
N LEU A 505 -5.59 -4.13 -55.36
CA LEU A 505 -5.39 -5.53 -55.84
C LEU A 505 -4.12 -6.21 -55.30
N SER A 506 -4.11 -7.43 -54.94
CA SER A 506 -5.05 -8.58 -54.79
C SER A 506 -4.25 -9.78 -54.33
N GLN A 507 -4.87 -10.64 -53.49
CA GLN A 507 -4.97 -12.11 -53.65
C GLN A 507 -3.66 -12.89 -53.85
N ASP A 508 -3.42 -14.06 -53.30
CA ASP A 508 -4.28 -15.17 -52.94
C ASP A 508 -3.53 -16.16 -52.06
N SER A 509 -4.27 -16.90 -51.25
CA SER A 509 -4.35 -18.35 -51.08
C SER A 509 -3.04 -19.11 -50.70
N ASP A 510 -3.00 -20.08 -49.89
CA ASP A 510 -3.83 -21.17 -49.46
C ASP A 510 -3.00 -22.18 -48.66
N ARG A 511 -3.65 -22.95 -47.81
CA ARG A 511 -3.39 -24.34 -47.33
C ARG A 511 -2.15 -24.60 -46.48
N SER A 512 -2.22 -25.34 -45.47
CA SER A 512 -3.02 -26.37 -44.83
C SER A 512 -2.10 -27.21 -43.94
N GLU A 513 -2.63 -27.68 -42.84
CA GLU A 513 -2.44 -28.97 -42.16
C GLU A 513 -1.03 -29.38 -41.70
N GLN A 514 -0.77 -29.37 -40.43
CA GLN A 514 -0.85 -30.55 -39.55
C GLN A 514 -0.82 -30.12 -38.09
#